data_e7a2fd79379c479eb7974df0653024a2
#
_entry.id   e7a2fd79379c479eb7974df0653024a2
#
_cell.length_a   1.000
_cell.length_b   1.000
_cell.length_c   1.000
_cell.angle_alpha   90.00
_cell.angle_beta   90.00
_cell.angle_gamma   90.00
#
_symmetry.space_group_name_H-M   'P 1'
#
loop_
_entity.id
_entity.type
_entity.pdbx_description
1 polymer ?
#
loop_
_entity_poly.entity_id
_entity_poly.type
_entity_poly.pdbx_seq_one_letter_code
_entity_poly.pdbx_strand_id
1 'polypeptide(L)'
;RGKVMSTQEKIQNIISSNDVVLFMKGTPDMPQCGFSMAVVNALKHLDVKFDGVNVLEDEEIRNGIKTFSDWPTIPQLYVKGEFIGGCDIVKEMFEKKELQALLDDKKINYKK
;
A
#
# COMPACT_ATOMS: atom_id res chain seq x y z
N ARG A 1 -19.28 8.41 24.95
CA ARG A 1 -19.25 7.45 24.34
C ARG A 1 -18.72 7.62 23.05
N GLY A 2 -17.79 7.13 22.62
CA GLY A 2 -17.27 7.28 21.31
C GLY A 2 -17.99 6.40 20.32
N LYS A 3 -17.99 6.82 19.10
CA LYS A 3 -18.51 6.02 18.02
C LYS A 3 -17.45 5.00 17.59
N VAL A 4 -17.83 3.75 17.47
CA VAL A 4 -16.91 2.73 16.99
C VAL A 4 -16.80 2.87 15.48
N MET A 5 -15.57 2.95 14.99
CA MET A 5 -15.33 3.06 13.57
C MET A 5 -15.54 1.71 12.89
N SER A 6 -16.17 1.72 11.73
CA SER A 6 -16.27 0.54 10.90
C SER A 6 -14.90 0.22 10.30
N THR A 7 -14.74 -0.99 9.80
CA THR A 7 -13.50 -1.38 9.13
C THR A 7 -13.23 -0.48 7.93
N GLN A 8 -14.25 -0.14 7.17
CA GLN A 8 -14.10 0.73 6.00
C GLN A 8 -13.64 2.13 6.40
N GLU A 9 -14.14 2.64 7.53
CA GLU A 9 -13.70 3.93 8.04
C GLU A 9 -12.25 3.89 8.50
N LYS A 10 -11.84 2.78 9.15
CA LYS A 10 -10.44 2.61 9.57
C LYS A 10 -9.51 2.65 8.37
N ILE A 11 -9.88 1.92 7.30
CA ILE A 11 -9.06 1.87 6.08
C ILE A 11 -8.99 3.27 5.46
N GLN A 12 -10.12 3.96 5.36
CA GLN A 12 -10.16 5.31 4.80
C GLN A 12 -9.26 6.25 5.59
N ASN A 13 -9.29 6.16 6.93
CA ASN A 13 -8.43 7.00 7.77
C ASN A 13 -6.95 6.70 7.54
N ILE A 14 -6.59 5.43 7.39
CA ILE A 14 -5.19 5.05 7.15
C ILE A 14 -4.68 5.66 5.85
N ILE A 15 -5.42 5.50 4.76
CA ILE A 15 -4.97 5.98 3.46
C ILE A 15 -5.06 7.50 3.33
N SER A 16 -5.91 8.15 4.14
CA SER A 16 -6.01 9.61 4.15
C SER A 16 -4.92 10.26 5.00
N SER A 17 -4.41 9.53 5.98
CA SER A 17 -3.42 10.07 6.92
C SER A 17 -1.98 9.96 6.42
N ASN A 18 -1.75 9.18 5.38
CA ASN A 18 -0.41 8.94 4.85
C ASN A 18 -0.41 9.07 3.34
N ASP A 19 0.65 9.64 2.79
CA ASP A 19 0.76 9.84 1.35
C ASP A 19 0.90 8.52 0.60
N VAL A 20 1.69 7.59 1.15
CA VAL A 20 1.91 6.29 0.52
C VAL A 20 1.66 5.22 1.56
N VAL A 21 0.74 4.31 1.26
CA VAL A 21 0.35 3.23 2.17
C VAL A 21 0.39 1.91 1.43
N LEU A 22 1.03 0.92 2.03
CA LEU A 22 1.07 -0.44 1.49
C LEU A 22 0.41 -1.39 2.47
N PHE A 23 -0.71 -1.99 2.06
CA PHE A 23 -1.33 -3.08 2.83
C PHE A 23 -0.61 -4.35 2.43
N MET A 24 0.01 -5.01 3.38
CA MET A 24 0.93 -6.12 3.09
C MET A 24 0.85 -7.21 4.14
N LYS A 25 1.43 -8.34 3.83
CA LYS A 25 1.58 -9.45 4.78
C LYS A 25 2.96 -9.33 5.40
N GLY A 26 3.01 -9.10 6.71
CA GLY A 26 4.24 -8.83 7.45
C GLY A 26 4.49 -7.34 7.54
N THR A 27 5.72 -6.98 7.82
CA THR A 27 6.15 -5.58 7.97
C THR A 27 7.16 -5.23 6.88
N PRO A 28 7.41 -3.93 6.64
CA PRO A 28 8.42 -3.54 5.65
C PRO A 28 9.80 -4.13 5.93
N ASP A 29 10.15 -4.32 7.20
CA ASP A 29 11.44 -4.90 7.57
C ASP A 29 11.42 -6.42 7.51
N MET A 30 10.25 -7.05 7.70
CA MET A 30 10.11 -8.50 7.68
C MET A 30 8.84 -8.91 6.93
N PRO A 31 8.85 -8.77 5.59
CA PRO A 31 7.71 -9.23 4.80
C PRO A 31 7.51 -10.73 4.94
N GLN A 32 6.27 -11.17 5.06
CA GLN A 32 5.91 -12.58 5.23
C GLN A 32 5.38 -13.21 3.95
N CYS A 33 5.50 -12.52 2.84
CA CYS A 33 4.97 -12.96 1.55
C CYS A 33 5.86 -12.42 0.45
N GLY A 34 6.22 -13.26 -0.51
CA GLY A 34 7.09 -12.85 -1.62
C GLY A 34 6.50 -11.72 -2.46
N PHE A 35 5.18 -11.71 -2.61
CA PHE A 35 4.52 -10.63 -3.35
C PHE A 35 4.61 -9.31 -2.60
N SER A 36 4.43 -9.33 -1.27
CA SER A 36 4.60 -8.13 -0.45
C SER A 36 6.05 -7.66 -0.47
N MET A 37 6.99 -8.60 -0.39
CA MET A 37 8.42 -8.29 -0.44
C MET A 37 8.78 -7.56 -1.73
N ALA A 38 8.23 -8.01 -2.87
CA ALA A 38 8.54 -7.38 -4.16
C ALA A 38 8.14 -5.91 -4.18
N VAL A 39 6.97 -5.58 -3.64
CA VAL A 39 6.51 -4.19 -3.60
C VAL A 39 7.34 -3.37 -2.63
N VAL A 40 7.64 -3.93 -1.45
CA VAL A 40 8.51 -3.25 -0.47
C VAL A 40 9.86 -2.94 -1.09
N ASN A 41 10.44 -3.91 -1.81
CA ASN A 41 11.75 -3.70 -2.43
C ASN A 41 11.73 -2.60 -3.47
N ALA A 42 10.66 -2.51 -4.27
CA ALA A 42 10.53 -1.44 -5.26
C ALA A 42 10.47 -0.07 -4.57
N LEU A 43 9.67 0.05 -3.51
CA LEU A 43 9.53 1.30 -2.79
C LEU A 43 10.83 1.68 -2.07
N LYS A 44 11.53 0.71 -1.49
CA LYS A 44 12.82 0.97 -0.84
C LYS A 44 13.89 1.36 -1.84
N HIS A 45 13.87 0.74 -3.01
CA HIS A 45 14.83 1.08 -4.07
C HIS A 45 14.67 2.55 -4.49
N LEU A 46 13.43 3.04 -4.52
CA LEU A 46 13.14 4.43 -4.86
C LEU A 46 13.23 5.35 -3.65
N ASP A 47 13.57 4.82 -2.49
CA ASP A 47 13.69 5.58 -1.24
C ASP A 47 12.42 6.37 -0.93
N VAL A 48 11.25 5.75 -1.17
CA VAL A 48 9.95 6.34 -0.89
C VAL A 48 9.57 6.06 0.55
N LYS A 49 9.11 7.09 1.26
CA LYS A 49 8.56 6.91 2.59
C LYS A 49 7.15 6.36 2.45
N PHE A 50 6.87 5.27 3.14
CA PHE A 50 5.53 4.67 3.09
C PHE A 50 5.18 4.05 4.43
N ASP A 51 3.89 3.93 4.68
CA ASP A 51 3.38 3.24 5.86
C ASP A 51 3.00 1.83 5.45
N GLY A 52 3.61 0.84 6.09
CA GLY A 52 3.30 -0.57 5.84
C GLY A 52 2.29 -1.06 6.86
N VAL A 53 1.12 -1.46 6.39
CA VAL A 53 0.06 -1.98 7.25
C VAL A 53 0.08 -3.49 7.18
N ASN A 54 0.41 -4.14 8.31
CA ASN A 54 0.49 -5.58 8.37
C ASN A 54 -0.90 -6.19 8.57
N VAL A 55 -1.49 -6.69 7.49
CA VAL A 55 -2.84 -7.25 7.55
C VAL A 55 -2.89 -8.58 8.30
N LEU A 56 -1.75 -9.19 8.59
CA LEU A 56 -1.72 -10.41 9.38
C LEU A 56 -2.05 -10.16 10.85
N GLU A 57 -1.92 -8.90 11.29
CA GLU A 57 -2.23 -8.53 12.66
C GLU A 57 -3.68 -8.06 12.85
N ASP A 58 -4.40 -7.86 11.75
CA ASP A 58 -5.78 -7.38 11.82
C ASP A 58 -6.61 -8.01 10.72
N GLU A 59 -7.32 -9.07 11.09
CA GLU A 59 -8.12 -9.83 10.14
C GLU A 59 -9.25 -9.00 9.54
N GLU A 60 -9.80 -8.06 10.29
CA GLU A 60 -10.84 -7.20 9.76
C GLU A 60 -10.33 -6.34 8.62
N ILE A 61 -9.13 -5.77 8.79
CA ILE A 61 -8.52 -4.98 7.72
C ILE A 61 -8.13 -5.88 6.56
N ARG A 62 -7.60 -7.08 6.84
CA ARG A 62 -7.25 -8.03 5.80
C ARG A 62 -8.43 -8.34 4.88
N ASN A 63 -9.59 -8.59 5.47
CA ASN A 63 -10.79 -8.88 4.69
C ASN A 63 -11.42 -7.61 4.13
N GLY A 64 -11.44 -6.55 4.91
CA GLY A 64 -12.08 -5.30 4.53
C GLY A 64 -11.40 -4.57 3.39
N ILE A 65 -10.07 -4.67 3.29
CA ILE A 65 -9.35 -3.98 2.21
C ILE A 65 -9.73 -4.54 0.84
N LYS A 66 -10.04 -5.82 0.78
CA LYS A 66 -10.45 -6.44 -0.49
C LYS A 66 -11.79 -5.90 -0.96
N THR A 67 -12.71 -5.69 -0.03
CA THR A 67 -13.99 -5.08 -0.33
C THR A 67 -13.83 -3.60 -0.66
N PHE A 68 -12.99 -2.91 0.11
CA PHE A 68 -12.75 -1.49 -0.06
C PHE A 68 -12.22 -1.16 -1.47
N SER A 69 -11.28 -1.95 -1.95
CA SER A 69 -10.64 -1.72 -3.24
C SER A 69 -11.33 -2.46 -4.39
N ASP A 70 -12.22 -3.39 -4.07
CA ASP A 70 -12.77 -4.35 -5.03
C ASP A 70 -11.63 -5.11 -5.72
N TRP A 71 -10.60 -5.46 -4.96
CA TRP A 71 -9.41 -6.17 -5.45
C TRP A 71 -9.13 -7.34 -4.51
N PRO A 72 -9.01 -8.56 -5.02
CA PRO A 72 -9.04 -9.76 -4.17
C PRO A 72 -7.75 -10.12 -3.47
N THR A 73 -6.63 -9.51 -3.82
CA THR A 73 -5.33 -9.95 -3.30
C THR A 73 -4.59 -8.87 -2.55
N ILE A 74 -3.60 -9.30 -1.76
CA ILE A 74 -2.68 -8.45 -1.03
C ILE A 74 -1.28 -8.84 -1.53
N PRO A 75 -0.38 -7.89 -1.76
CA PRO A 75 -0.37 -6.50 -1.29
C PRO A 75 -1.21 -5.54 -2.14
N GLN A 76 -1.52 -4.38 -1.54
CA GLN A 76 -2.21 -3.31 -2.23
C GLN A 76 -1.54 -1.98 -1.91
N LEU A 77 -1.16 -1.24 -2.95
CA LEU A 77 -0.49 0.04 -2.80
C LEU A 77 -1.47 1.18 -3.05
N TYR A 78 -1.44 2.17 -2.14
CA TYR A 78 -2.21 3.41 -2.26
C TYR A 78 -1.26 4.59 -2.25
N VAL A 79 -1.50 5.55 -3.15
CA VAL A 79 -0.73 6.80 -3.20
C VAL A 79 -1.72 7.95 -3.19
N LYS A 80 -1.59 8.84 -2.20
CA LYS A 80 -2.50 9.98 -2.02
C LYS A 80 -3.97 9.55 -2.02
N GLY A 81 -4.25 8.43 -1.38
CA GLY A 81 -5.61 7.90 -1.27
C GLY A 81 -6.12 7.14 -2.48
N GLU A 82 -5.33 7.05 -3.52
CA GLU A 82 -5.72 6.35 -4.75
C GLU A 82 -5.14 4.95 -4.78
N PHE A 83 -5.98 3.96 -5.08
CA PHE A 83 -5.51 2.58 -5.24
C PHE A 83 -4.69 2.47 -6.52
N ILE A 84 -3.45 2.02 -6.39
CA ILE A 84 -2.54 1.89 -7.53
C ILE A 84 -2.57 0.47 -8.08
N GLY A 85 -2.44 -0.52 -7.20
CA GLY A 85 -2.48 -1.90 -7.63
C GLY A 85 -1.78 -2.83 -6.68
N GLY A 86 -1.70 -4.09 -7.07
CA GLY A 86 -1.00 -5.13 -6.33
C GLY A 86 0.40 -5.35 -6.85
N CYS A 87 0.96 -6.52 -6.51
CA CYS A 87 2.35 -6.84 -6.83
C CYS A 87 2.68 -6.73 -8.31
N ASP A 88 1.89 -7.39 -9.16
CA ASP A 88 2.19 -7.43 -10.59
C ASP A 88 2.14 -6.06 -11.24
N ILE A 89 1.14 -5.27 -10.88
CA ILE A 89 0.96 -3.93 -11.44
C ILE A 89 2.09 -3.00 -10.99
N VAL A 90 2.41 -3.02 -9.68
CA VAL A 90 3.46 -2.16 -9.14
C VAL A 90 4.82 -2.54 -9.74
N LYS A 91 5.08 -3.85 -9.87
CA LYS A 91 6.33 -4.32 -10.42
C LYS A 91 6.49 -3.89 -11.88
N GLU A 92 5.43 -4.03 -12.67
CA GLU A 92 5.46 -3.61 -14.07
C GLU A 92 5.65 -2.09 -14.18
N MET A 93 4.95 -1.33 -13.36
CA MET A 93 5.11 0.13 -13.34
C MET A 93 6.53 0.53 -12.97
N PHE A 94 7.12 -0.18 -12.01
CA PHE A 94 8.49 0.09 -11.59
C PHE A 94 9.46 -0.17 -12.75
N GLU A 95 9.30 -1.29 -13.44
CA GLU A 95 10.19 -1.66 -14.54
C GLU A 95 10.07 -0.71 -15.74
N LYS A 96 8.89 -0.20 -15.98
CA LYS A 96 8.63 0.73 -17.10
C LYS A 96 8.81 2.18 -16.70
N LYS A 97 9.23 2.43 -15.46
CA LYS A 97 9.40 3.78 -14.90
C LYS A 97 8.09 4.55 -14.79
N GLU A 98 6.98 3.87 -14.86
CA GLU A 98 5.66 4.46 -14.68
C GLU A 98 5.37 4.77 -13.21
N LEU A 99 5.97 3.98 -12.30
CA LEU A 99 5.81 4.26 -10.88
C LEU A 99 6.48 5.58 -10.52
N GLN A 100 7.68 5.82 -11.06
CA GLN A 100 8.40 7.06 -10.86
C GLN A 100 7.60 8.25 -11.41
N ALA A 101 7.01 8.09 -12.60
CA ALA A 101 6.18 9.13 -13.19
C ALA A 101 4.95 9.43 -12.33
N LEU A 102 4.33 8.38 -11.75
CA LEU A 102 3.21 8.54 -10.84
C LEU A 102 3.61 9.33 -9.60
N LEU A 103 4.77 8.99 -9.02
CA LEU A 103 5.27 9.67 -7.83
C LEU A 103 5.54 11.14 -8.12
N ASP A 104 6.11 11.44 -9.30
CA ASP A 104 6.31 12.83 -9.73
C ASP A 104 4.97 13.55 -9.83
N ASP A 105 4.00 12.93 -10.47
CA ASP A 105 2.68 13.53 -10.67
C ASP A 105 1.99 13.81 -9.33
N LYS A 106 2.17 12.92 -8.37
CA LYS A 106 1.57 13.06 -7.04
C LYS A 106 2.44 13.88 -6.09
N LYS A 107 3.58 14.36 -6.56
CA LYS A 107 4.51 15.17 -5.77
C LYS A 107 5.05 14.44 -4.55
N ILE A 108 5.35 13.17 -4.72
CA ILE A 108 5.97 12.33 -3.70
C ILE A 108 7.48 12.32 -3.93
N ASN A 109 8.25 12.56 -2.89
CA ASN A 109 9.71 12.51 -2.98
C ASN A 109 10.18 11.08 -3.14
N TYR A 110 11.14 10.87 -4.01
CA TYR A 110 11.79 9.58 -4.18
C TYR A 110 13.19 9.80 -4.75
N LYS A 111 13.98 8.74 -4.73
CA LYS A 111 15.37 8.81 -5.21
C LYS A 111 15.39 8.75 -6.73
N LYS A 112 15.88 9.79 -7.35
CA LYS A 112 15.97 9.89 -8.82
C LYS A 112 17.36 9.44 -9.33
#